data_7b899a43cbc51755c92061e4f8f07018
#
_entry.id   7b899a43cbc51755c92061e4f8f07018
#
_cell.length_a   1.000
_cell.length_b   1.000
_cell.length_c   1.000
_cell.angle_alpha   90.00
_cell.angle_beta   90.00
_cell.angle_gamma   90.00
#
_symmetry.space_group_name_H-M   'P 1'
#
loop_
_entity.id
_entity.type
_entity.pdbx_description
1 polymer ?
#
loop_
_entity_poly.entity_id
_entity_poly.type
_entity_poly.pdbx_seq_one_letter_code
_entity_poly.pdbx_strand_id
1 'polypeptide(L)'
;MTTVEGERDGRIVVINPNSSVAVTQAMDSALDSLRFQGGPGIDCVTMSEGPPGIETQEHVDAAVVPICQFVKDQADCSDAFVIACFSDPGLSPAREIAGVPVFGIAESAFAMALNYGQRFGVIAILSASVTRQEHYVTQLGLGQRYAASQAVGLGVTELEGSSTGARLEAVGRELVETKGADVLILGCAGMARHRENIERTLGVPVIDPAQAAAVQAIAAVRLKLTTRLTS
;
A
#
# COMPACT_ATOMS: atom_id res chain seq x y z
N MET A 1 -39.47 0.79 -6.32
CA MET A 1 -38.29 0.07 -6.79
C MET A 1 -37.31 0.03 -5.63
N THR A 2 -37.32 -1.06 -4.88
CA THR A 2 -36.41 -1.30 -3.75
C THR A 2 -35.06 -1.67 -4.36
N THR A 3 -34.07 -0.81 -4.18
CA THR A 3 -32.66 -1.16 -4.43
C THR A 3 -32.30 -2.30 -3.49
N VAL A 4 -32.13 -3.49 -4.03
CA VAL A 4 -31.53 -4.62 -3.33
C VAL A 4 -30.07 -4.20 -3.10
N GLU A 5 -29.74 -3.73 -1.89
CA GLU A 5 -28.37 -3.71 -1.41
C GLU A 5 -27.94 -5.18 -1.39
N GLY A 6 -27.14 -5.59 -2.37
CA GLY A 6 -26.58 -6.94 -2.40
C GLY A 6 -25.80 -7.17 -1.13
N GLU A 7 -26.10 -8.25 -0.39
CA GLU A 7 -25.30 -8.68 0.76
C GLU A 7 -23.81 -8.68 0.37
N ARG A 8 -23.01 -7.87 1.05
CA ARG A 8 -21.56 -7.85 0.89
C ARG A 8 -20.99 -9.10 1.57
N ASP A 9 -20.17 -9.84 0.86
CA ASP A 9 -19.52 -11.05 1.40
C ASP A 9 -18.24 -10.65 2.16
N GLY A 10 -18.40 -9.90 3.26
CA GLY A 10 -17.35 -9.42 4.13
C GLY A 10 -16.99 -7.93 3.97
N ARG A 11 -16.13 -7.44 4.86
CA ARG A 11 -15.69 -6.05 4.94
C ARG A 11 -14.17 -5.95 5.08
N ILE A 12 -13.53 -5.23 4.16
CA ILE A 12 -12.10 -4.89 4.20
C ILE A 12 -11.98 -3.41 4.51
N VAL A 13 -11.20 -3.06 5.53
CA VAL A 13 -10.94 -1.67 5.91
C VAL A 13 -9.52 -1.29 5.54
N VAL A 14 -9.38 -0.28 4.67
CA VAL A 14 -8.10 0.26 4.20
C VAL A 14 -7.80 1.55 4.95
N ILE A 15 -6.79 1.52 5.80
CA ILE A 15 -6.46 2.57 6.76
C ILE A 15 -5.37 3.48 6.16
N ASN A 16 -5.72 4.71 5.81
CA ASN A 16 -4.74 5.76 5.53
C ASN A 16 -4.30 6.39 6.87
N PRO A 17 -3.04 6.17 7.33
CA PRO A 17 -2.59 6.66 8.63
C PRO A 17 -2.22 8.15 8.66
N ASN A 18 -2.33 8.86 7.54
CA ASN A 18 -2.20 10.32 7.49
C ASN A 18 -3.57 11.02 7.41
N SER A 19 -3.60 12.33 7.67
CA SER A 19 -4.84 13.12 7.69
C SER A 19 -5.28 13.64 6.31
N SER A 20 -4.58 13.28 5.23
CA SER A 20 -4.91 13.73 3.88
C SER A 20 -6.12 12.96 3.30
N VAL A 21 -7.27 13.62 3.25
CA VAL A 21 -8.47 13.09 2.59
C VAL A 21 -8.21 12.89 1.09
N ALA A 22 -7.41 13.74 0.46
CA ALA A 22 -7.07 13.61 -0.96
C ALA A 22 -6.33 12.30 -1.25
N VAL A 23 -5.39 11.88 -0.38
CA VAL A 23 -4.70 10.59 -0.49
C VAL A 23 -5.69 9.43 -0.35
N THR A 24 -6.60 9.51 0.62
CA THR A 24 -7.64 8.47 0.79
C THR A 24 -8.54 8.37 -0.44
N GLN A 25 -8.98 9.48 -1.00
CA GLN A 25 -9.82 9.50 -2.21
C GLN A 25 -9.09 8.95 -3.44
N ALA A 26 -7.82 9.32 -3.63
CA ALA A 26 -7.02 8.81 -4.74
C ALA A 26 -6.83 7.28 -4.64
N MET A 27 -6.55 6.79 -3.44
CA MET A 27 -6.44 5.37 -3.16
C MET A 27 -7.78 4.65 -3.35
N ASP A 28 -8.87 5.21 -2.82
CA ASP A 28 -10.22 4.64 -2.93
C ASP A 28 -10.63 4.48 -4.40
N SER A 29 -10.40 5.51 -5.23
CA SER A 29 -10.61 5.45 -6.67
C SER A 29 -9.73 4.39 -7.37
N ALA A 30 -8.50 4.23 -6.94
CA ALA A 30 -7.60 3.19 -7.50
C ALA A 30 -8.09 1.76 -7.19
N LEU A 31 -8.86 1.60 -6.12
CA LEU A 31 -9.44 0.31 -5.71
C LEU A 31 -10.79 0.00 -6.39
N ASP A 32 -11.38 0.92 -7.16
CA ASP A 32 -12.67 0.71 -7.84
C ASP A 32 -12.67 -0.53 -8.74
N SER A 33 -11.54 -0.79 -9.42
CA SER A 33 -11.40 -1.97 -10.30
C SER A 33 -11.45 -3.31 -9.56
N LEU A 34 -11.30 -3.29 -8.24
CA LEU A 34 -11.34 -4.47 -7.37
C LEU A 34 -12.71 -4.67 -6.72
N ARG A 35 -13.65 -3.74 -6.90
CA ARG A 35 -15.02 -3.84 -6.40
C ARG A 35 -15.90 -4.56 -7.42
N PHE A 36 -16.58 -5.62 -6.98
CA PHE A 36 -17.48 -6.41 -7.83
C PHE A 36 -18.67 -6.91 -7.05
N GLN A 37 -19.75 -7.24 -7.76
CA GLN A 37 -20.98 -7.73 -7.14
C GLN A 37 -20.73 -9.05 -6.41
N GLY A 38 -21.17 -9.15 -5.15
CA GLY A 38 -20.94 -10.31 -4.28
C GLY A 38 -19.50 -10.43 -3.77
N GLY A 39 -18.67 -9.39 -3.95
CA GLY A 39 -17.36 -9.28 -3.32
C GLY A 39 -17.42 -8.60 -1.94
N PRO A 40 -16.34 -8.65 -1.15
CA PRO A 40 -16.26 -7.92 0.09
C PRO A 40 -16.34 -6.40 -0.15
N GLY A 41 -16.94 -5.68 0.79
CA GLY A 41 -16.88 -4.22 0.80
C GLY A 41 -15.45 -3.75 1.06
N ILE A 42 -15.00 -2.71 0.37
CA ILE A 42 -13.70 -2.08 0.60
C ILE A 42 -13.97 -0.65 1.05
N ASP A 43 -13.70 -0.37 2.31
CA ASP A 43 -13.92 0.93 2.95
C ASP A 43 -12.58 1.60 3.22
N CYS A 44 -12.30 2.73 2.58
CA CYS A 44 -11.09 3.52 2.82
C CYS A 44 -11.34 4.57 3.89
N VAL A 45 -10.49 4.61 4.91
CA VAL A 45 -10.62 5.52 6.06
C VAL A 45 -9.40 6.41 6.21
N THR A 46 -9.61 7.66 6.60
CA THR A 46 -8.58 8.64 6.89
C THR A 46 -8.40 8.75 8.40
N MET A 47 -7.17 8.65 8.90
CA MET A 47 -6.85 8.91 10.30
C MET A 47 -6.65 10.41 10.50
N SER A 48 -7.72 11.13 10.91
CA SER A 48 -7.74 12.61 11.01
C SER A 48 -6.69 13.18 11.96
N GLU A 49 -6.29 12.42 12.97
CA GLU A 49 -5.29 12.80 13.97
C GLU A 49 -3.84 12.54 13.50
N GLY A 50 -3.67 11.94 12.31
CA GLY A 50 -2.35 11.71 11.71
C GLY A 50 -1.71 12.97 11.17
N PRO A 51 -0.41 12.94 10.86
CA PRO A 51 0.26 14.04 10.15
C PRO A 51 -0.29 14.15 8.71
N PRO A 52 -0.07 15.27 8.00
CA PRO A 52 -0.47 15.43 6.60
C PRO A 52 0.12 14.40 5.66
N GLY A 53 1.27 13.81 6.02
CA GLY A 53 1.97 12.73 5.31
C GLY A 53 2.93 12.00 6.23
N ILE A 54 3.09 10.69 6.01
CA ILE A 54 4.08 9.88 6.75
C ILE A 54 5.42 9.94 5.97
N GLU A 55 6.31 10.81 6.40
CA GLU A 55 7.55 11.13 5.67
C GLU A 55 8.82 10.85 6.47
N THR A 56 8.75 10.95 7.79
CA THR A 56 9.88 10.72 8.71
C THR A 56 9.70 9.43 9.50
N GLN A 57 10.78 8.95 10.16
CA GLN A 57 10.68 7.81 11.08
C GLN A 57 9.76 8.14 12.26
N GLU A 58 9.85 9.37 12.79
CA GLU A 58 8.97 9.85 13.86
C GLU A 58 7.48 9.71 13.47
N HIS A 59 7.12 10.10 12.23
CA HIS A 59 5.76 9.94 11.73
C HIS A 59 5.35 8.46 11.63
N VAL A 60 6.27 7.57 11.23
CA VAL A 60 6.02 6.12 11.17
C VAL A 60 5.76 5.57 12.57
N ASP A 61 6.62 5.91 13.53
CA ASP A 61 6.51 5.43 14.91
C ASP A 61 5.26 5.97 15.60
N ALA A 62 4.94 7.25 15.41
CA ALA A 62 3.73 7.88 15.97
C ALA A 62 2.42 7.29 15.42
N ALA A 63 2.42 6.75 14.20
CA ALA A 63 1.25 6.13 13.60
C ALA A 63 0.88 4.76 14.20
N VAL A 64 1.82 4.09 14.89
CA VAL A 64 1.64 2.71 15.36
C VAL A 64 0.47 2.60 16.34
N VAL A 65 0.46 3.42 17.39
CA VAL A 65 -0.56 3.34 18.45
C VAL A 65 -1.96 3.68 17.93
N PRO A 66 -2.18 4.77 17.18
CA PRO A 66 -3.48 5.07 16.59
C PRO A 66 -4.00 3.96 15.66
N ILE A 67 -3.14 3.38 14.80
CA ILE A 67 -3.52 2.27 13.93
C ILE A 67 -3.98 1.06 14.76
N CYS A 68 -3.19 0.66 15.75
CA CYS A 68 -3.52 -0.48 16.60
C CYS A 68 -4.84 -0.26 17.37
N GLN A 69 -5.07 0.95 17.87
CA GLN A 69 -6.33 1.27 18.55
C GLN A 69 -7.52 1.18 17.58
N PHE A 70 -7.38 1.77 16.38
CA PHE A 70 -8.41 1.70 15.35
C PHE A 70 -8.73 0.25 14.94
N VAL A 71 -7.70 -0.56 14.70
CA VAL A 71 -7.85 -1.99 14.37
C VAL A 71 -8.62 -2.72 15.47
N LYS A 72 -8.26 -2.50 16.74
CA LYS A 72 -8.95 -3.09 17.89
C LYS A 72 -10.42 -2.69 17.97
N ASP A 73 -10.72 -1.40 17.73
CA ASP A 73 -12.08 -0.87 17.79
C ASP A 73 -12.98 -1.35 16.64
N GLN A 74 -12.38 -1.74 15.51
CA GLN A 74 -13.09 -2.19 14.32
C GLN A 74 -13.02 -3.71 14.08
N ALA A 75 -12.34 -4.47 14.95
CA ALA A 75 -12.10 -5.90 14.76
C ALA A 75 -13.38 -6.72 14.59
N ASP A 76 -14.40 -6.46 15.42
CA ASP A 76 -15.64 -7.23 15.43
C ASP A 76 -16.54 -6.97 14.20
N CYS A 77 -16.25 -5.94 13.41
CA CYS A 77 -17.04 -5.55 12.24
C CYS A 77 -16.23 -5.52 10.93
N SER A 78 -15.06 -6.15 10.92
CA SER A 78 -14.16 -6.20 9.78
C SER A 78 -13.63 -7.61 9.57
N ASP A 79 -13.47 -8.03 8.32
CA ASP A 79 -12.94 -9.34 7.95
C ASP A 79 -11.47 -9.29 7.51
N ALA A 80 -10.95 -8.11 7.20
CA ALA A 80 -9.54 -7.85 6.97
C ALA A 80 -9.22 -6.36 7.09
N PHE A 81 -7.95 -6.05 7.39
CA PHE A 81 -7.42 -4.69 7.38
C PHE A 81 -6.25 -4.55 6.41
N VAL A 82 -6.12 -3.35 5.83
CA VAL A 82 -4.96 -2.94 5.03
C VAL A 82 -4.39 -1.66 5.62
N ILE A 83 -3.10 -1.65 5.96
CA ILE A 83 -2.39 -0.46 6.42
C ILE A 83 -1.78 0.24 5.20
N ALA A 84 -2.35 1.37 4.81
CA ALA A 84 -2.05 2.05 3.55
C ALA A 84 -0.94 3.10 3.68
N CYS A 85 0.22 2.67 4.17
CA CYS A 85 1.46 3.44 4.19
C CYS A 85 2.63 2.53 3.81
N PHE A 86 3.52 2.98 2.91
CA PHE A 86 4.62 2.18 2.38
C PHE A 86 5.81 1.99 3.36
N SER A 87 5.53 2.10 4.66
CA SER A 87 6.42 1.72 5.76
C SER A 87 5.75 0.70 6.67
N ASP A 88 4.52 0.27 6.35
CA ASP A 88 3.69 -0.69 7.09
C ASP A 88 3.68 -0.43 8.62
N PRO A 89 3.42 0.82 9.08
CA PRO A 89 3.51 1.16 10.50
C PRO A 89 2.54 0.33 11.33
N GLY A 90 3.05 -0.30 12.39
CA GLY A 90 2.21 -1.08 13.31
C GLY A 90 1.68 -2.40 12.76
N LEU A 91 2.16 -2.89 11.61
CA LEU A 91 1.67 -4.13 10.98
C LEU A 91 1.77 -5.33 11.91
N SER A 92 2.92 -5.53 12.56
CA SER A 92 3.14 -6.66 13.47
C SER A 92 2.19 -6.62 14.69
N PRO A 93 2.13 -5.55 15.50
CA PRO A 93 1.20 -5.49 16.61
C PRO A 93 -0.28 -5.47 16.18
N ALA A 94 -0.62 -4.90 15.01
CA ALA A 94 -1.97 -4.97 14.47
C ALA A 94 -2.40 -6.41 14.18
N ARG A 95 -1.49 -7.23 13.62
CA ARG A 95 -1.73 -8.66 13.40
C ARG A 95 -1.99 -9.45 14.69
N GLU A 96 -1.35 -9.05 15.80
CA GLU A 96 -1.54 -9.70 17.09
C GLU A 96 -2.93 -9.43 17.70
N ILE A 97 -3.50 -8.26 17.43
CA ILE A 97 -4.73 -7.81 18.11
C ILE A 97 -5.99 -7.92 17.25
N ALA A 98 -5.85 -8.02 15.92
CA ALA A 98 -6.99 -7.92 15.01
C ALA A 98 -7.91 -9.16 15.01
N GLY A 99 -7.38 -10.35 15.27
CA GLY A 99 -8.14 -11.61 15.11
C GLY A 99 -8.51 -11.96 13.65
N VAL A 100 -8.31 -11.03 12.74
CA VAL A 100 -8.53 -11.15 11.28
C VAL A 100 -7.25 -10.78 10.53
N PRO A 101 -7.11 -11.14 9.22
CA PRO A 101 -5.92 -10.81 8.44
C PRO A 101 -5.64 -9.30 8.37
N VAL A 102 -4.37 -8.93 8.55
CA VAL A 102 -3.88 -7.55 8.39
C VAL A 102 -2.76 -7.52 7.38
N PHE A 103 -2.89 -6.69 6.35
CA PHE A 103 -1.95 -6.53 5.25
C PHE A 103 -1.29 -5.15 5.29
N GLY A 104 0.03 -5.12 5.15
CA GLY A 104 0.77 -3.90 4.88
C GLY A 104 0.93 -3.70 3.39
N ILE A 105 0.81 -2.48 2.88
CA ILE A 105 0.90 -2.25 1.44
C ILE A 105 2.32 -2.45 0.89
N ALA A 106 3.37 -2.21 1.69
CA ALA A 106 4.73 -2.42 1.24
C ALA A 106 5.05 -3.92 1.14
N GLU A 107 4.80 -4.70 2.20
CA GLU A 107 4.99 -6.15 2.21
C GLU A 107 4.19 -6.83 1.09
N SER A 108 2.93 -6.40 0.89
CA SER A 108 2.06 -6.94 -0.16
C SER A 108 2.58 -6.61 -1.56
N ALA A 109 3.09 -5.40 -1.78
CA ALA A 109 3.66 -5.02 -3.07
C ALA A 109 4.94 -5.79 -3.37
N PHE A 110 5.81 -5.98 -2.39
CA PHE A 110 7.01 -6.80 -2.57
C PHE A 110 6.65 -8.23 -2.94
N ALA A 111 5.71 -8.85 -2.21
CA ALA A 111 5.25 -10.20 -2.50
C ALA A 111 4.65 -10.33 -3.91
N MET A 112 3.85 -9.34 -4.34
CA MET A 112 3.28 -9.32 -5.68
C MET A 112 4.36 -9.16 -6.75
N ALA A 113 5.32 -8.26 -6.57
CA ALA A 113 6.40 -8.01 -7.54
C ALA A 113 7.24 -9.25 -7.85
N LEU A 114 7.41 -10.17 -6.87
CA LEU A 114 8.13 -11.44 -7.07
C LEU A 114 7.51 -12.33 -8.16
N ASN A 115 6.24 -12.13 -8.51
CA ASN A 115 5.55 -12.90 -9.55
C ASN A 115 5.67 -12.27 -10.95
N TYR A 116 6.12 -11.00 -11.03
CA TYR A 116 6.15 -10.24 -12.27
C TYR A 116 7.56 -9.97 -12.81
N GLY A 117 8.58 -10.09 -11.96
CA GLY A 117 9.96 -9.84 -12.36
C GLY A 117 10.98 -10.56 -11.48
N GLN A 118 12.24 -10.52 -11.91
CA GLN A 118 13.37 -11.07 -11.16
C GLN A 118 13.89 -10.08 -10.13
N ARG A 119 13.85 -8.77 -10.45
CA ARG A 119 14.37 -7.71 -9.59
C ARG A 119 13.43 -6.51 -9.58
N PHE A 120 12.90 -6.18 -8.41
CA PHE A 120 12.02 -5.02 -8.28
C PHE A 120 12.77 -3.74 -7.91
N GLY A 121 12.32 -2.62 -8.49
CA GLY A 121 12.70 -1.27 -8.10
C GLY A 121 11.55 -0.53 -7.44
N VAL A 122 11.84 0.36 -6.47
CA VAL A 122 10.82 1.15 -5.77
C VAL A 122 10.97 2.63 -6.10
N ILE A 123 9.91 3.25 -6.59
CA ILE A 123 9.82 4.70 -6.79
C ILE A 123 9.40 5.33 -5.46
N ALA A 124 10.37 5.82 -4.68
CA ALA A 124 10.15 6.39 -3.35
C ALA A 124 9.76 7.89 -3.43
N ILE A 125 9.13 8.42 -2.38
CA ILE A 125 8.80 9.85 -2.28
C ILE A 125 10.05 10.70 -1.97
N LEU A 126 10.69 10.45 -0.85
CA LEU A 126 11.82 11.22 -0.31
C LEU A 126 13.03 10.32 -0.03
N SER A 127 14.21 10.91 0.04
CA SER A 127 15.46 10.17 0.34
C SER A 127 15.40 9.41 1.68
N ALA A 128 14.75 9.98 2.70
CA ALA A 128 14.54 9.32 3.98
C ALA A 128 13.71 8.02 3.84
N SER A 129 12.81 7.94 2.86
CA SER A 129 12.04 6.73 2.56
C SER A 129 12.90 5.63 1.94
N VAL A 130 13.90 5.99 1.13
CA VAL A 130 14.83 5.03 0.51
C VAL A 130 15.53 4.18 1.57
N THR A 131 16.14 4.81 2.57
CA THR A 131 16.84 4.10 3.64
C THR A 131 15.92 3.16 4.42
N ARG A 132 14.68 3.60 4.74
CA ARG A 132 13.70 2.74 5.42
C ARG A 132 13.30 1.54 4.57
N GLN A 133 13.08 1.74 3.27
CA GLN A 133 12.73 0.67 2.33
C GLN A 133 13.85 -0.36 2.20
N GLU A 134 15.11 0.07 2.12
CA GLU A 134 16.28 -0.82 2.08
C GLU A 134 16.38 -1.69 3.33
N HIS A 135 16.17 -1.10 4.51
CA HIS A 135 16.14 -1.84 5.76
C HIS A 135 14.98 -2.84 5.76
N TYR A 136 13.78 -2.44 5.34
CA TYR A 136 12.60 -3.30 5.33
C TYR A 136 12.77 -4.48 4.36
N VAL A 137 13.24 -4.23 3.14
CA VAL A 137 13.58 -5.28 2.16
C VAL A 137 14.60 -6.27 2.73
N THR A 138 15.60 -5.77 3.46
CA THR A 138 16.62 -6.60 4.11
C THR A 138 16.02 -7.46 5.22
N GLN A 139 15.15 -6.89 6.07
CA GLN A 139 14.44 -7.63 7.11
C GLN A 139 13.55 -8.75 6.56
N LEU A 140 12.94 -8.53 5.40
CA LEU A 140 12.13 -9.54 4.71
C LEU A 140 12.96 -10.58 3.94
N GLY A 141 14.29 -10.48 3.94
CA GLY A 141 15.16 -11.40 3.21
C GLY A 141 15.11 -11.28 1.68
N LEU A 142 14.62 -10.14 1.16
CA LEU A 142 14.38 -9.92 -0.27
C LEU A 142 15.55 -9.19 -0.99
N GLY A 143 16.69 -9.01 -0.34
CA GLY A 143 17.81 -8.23 -0.87
C GLY A 143 18.31 -8.70 -2.24
N GLN A 144 18.29 -9.99 -2.55
CA GLN A 144 18.69 -10.51 -3.87
C GLN A 144 17.69 -10.20 -4.99
N ARG A 145 16.44 -9.91 -4.64
CA ARG A 145 15.36 -9.56 -5.56
C ARG A 145 15.16 -8.03 -5.66
N TYR A 146 15.91 -7.27 -4.90
CA TYR A 146 15.84 -5.83 -4.84
C TYR A 146 16.89 -5.18 -5.76
N ALA A 147 16.45 -4.31 -6.67
CA ALA A 147 17.34 -3.54 -7.53
C ALA A 147 17.80 -2.26 -6.85
N ALA A 148 16.88 -1.40 -6.45
CA ALA A 148 17.09 -0.17 -5.69
C ALA A 148 15.76 0.47 -5.30
N SER A 149 15.79 1.41 -4.35
CA SER A 149 14.78 2.47 -4.22
C SER A 149 15.36 3.80 -4.66
N GLN A 150 14.55 4.65 -5.31
CA GLN A 150 15.00 5.97 -5.76
C GLN A 150 13.93 7.02 -5.52
N ALA A 151 14.33 8.15 -4.93
CA ALA A 151 13.41 9.20 -4.53
C ALA A 151 13.06 10.15 -5.68
N VAL A 152 11.77 10.49 -5.81
CA VAL A 152 11.31 11.55 -6.74
C VAL A 152 11.52 12.95 -6.16
N GLY A 153 11.79 13.07 -4.86
CA GLY A 153 11.99 14.36 -4.18
C GLY A 153 10.69 15.14 -4.02
N LEU A 154 9.57 14.46 -3.80
CA LEU A 154 8.25 15.05 -3.53
C LEU A 154 7.72 14.51 -2.21
N GLY A 155 7.16 15.36 -1.36
CA GLY A 155 6.39 14.98 -0.19
C GLY A 155 5.02 14.45 -0.56
N VAL A 156 4.31 13.83 0.39
CA VAL A 156 3.00 13.19 0.16
C VAL A 156 1.98 14.18 -0.43
N THR A 157 1.92 15.41 0.08
CA THR A 157 0.98 16.43 -0.38
C THR A 157 1.36 17.06 -1.73
N GLU A 158 2.61 16.93 -2.15
CA GLU A 158 3.11 17.45 -3.43
C GLU A 158 2.85 16.49 -4.61
N LEU A 159 2.47 15.24 -4.32
CA LEU A 159 2.19 14.23 -5.36
C LEU A 159 1.02 14.62 -6.29
N GLU A 160 0.16 15.55 -5.87
CA GLU A 160 -0.95 16.04 -6.69
C GLU A 160 -0.51 17.02 -7.79
N GLY A 161 0.74 17.45 -7.80
CA GLY A 161 1.30 18.42 -8.76
C GLY A 161 1.27 17.91 -10.21
N SER A 162 1.13 18.81 -11.17
CA SER A 162 1.08 18.47 -12.60
C SER A 162 2.39 17.89 -13.16
N SER A 163 3.52 18.16 -12.54
CA SER A 163 4.84 17.64 -12.93
C SER A 163 5.17 16.26 -12.36
N THR A 164 4.34 15.74 -11.45
CA THR A 164 4.60 14.48 -10.73
C THR A 164 4.78 13.31 -11.68
N GLY A 165 3.91 13.14 -12.67
CA GLY A 165 3.99 12.04 -13.63
C GLY A 165 5.35 11.95 -14.34
N ALA A 166 5.85 13.07 -14.87
CA ALA A 166 7.15 13.12 -15.55
C ALA A 166 8.32 12.79 -14.62
N ARG A 167 8.27 13.20 -13.35
CA ARG A 167 9.29 12.86 -12.35
C ARG A 167 9.28 11.37 -12.01
N LEU A 168 8.10 10.78 -11.83
CA LEU A 168 7.93 9.35 -11.58
C LEU A 168 8.47 8.52 -12.75
N GLU A 169 8.18 8.92 -14.00
CA GLU A 169 8.71 8.28 -15.19
C GLU A 169 10.25 8.36 -15.28
N ALA A 170 10.83 9.52 -14.98
CA ALA A 170 12.28 9.69 -15.00
C ALA A 170 12.97 8.78 -13.97
N VAL A 171 12.45 8.73 -12.75
CA VAL A 171 12.97 7.83 -11.69
C VAL A 171 12.75 6.37 -12.05
N GLY A 172 11.56 6.01 -12.55
CA GLY A 172 11.27 4.65 -13.01
C GLY A 172 12.22 4.20 -14.13
N ARG A 173 12.50 5.07 -15.10
CA ARG A 173 13.45 4.81 -16.18
C ARG A 173 14.86 4.54 -15.66
N GLU A 174 15.33 5.33 -14.71
CA GLU A 174 16.64 5.11 -14.11
C GLU A 174 16.71 3.77 -13.34
N LEU A 175 15.63 3.40 -12.63
CA LEU A 175 15.54 2.10 -11.96
C LEU A 175 15.60 0.94 -12.97
N VAL A 176 14.94 1.06 -14.11
CA VAL A 176 14.96 0.02 -15.16
C VAL A 176 16.32 -0.01 -15.88
N GLU A 177 16.73 1.10 -16.46
CA GLU A 177 17.88 1.14 -17.38
C GLU A 177 19.23 1.08 -16.65
N THR A 178 19.32 1.65 -15.43
CA THR A 178 20.59 1.78 -14.69
C THR A 178 20.71 0.77 -13.55
N LYS A 179 19.60 0.50 -12.82
CA LYS A 179 19.63 -0.42 -11.66
C LYS A 179 19.20 -1.84 -12.02
N GLY A 180 18.66 -2.05 -13.22
CA GLY A 180 18.26 -3.35 -13.73
C GLY A 180 17.00 -3.90 -13.06
N ALA A 181 16.06 -3.03 -12.70
CA ALA A 181 14.73 -3.44 -12.29
C ALA A 181 13.93 -3.89 -13.52
N ASP A 182 13.23 -5.01 -13.43
CA ASP A 182 12.31 -5.53 -14.45
C ASP A 182 10.84 -5.49 -14.01
N VAL A 183 10.60 -5.03 -12.79
CA VAL A 183 9.29 -4.65 -12.25
C VAL A 183 9.45 -3.44 -11.32
N LEU A 184 8.52 -2.52 -11.34
CA LEU A 184 8.52 -1.33 -10.51
C LEU A 184 7.40 -1.39 -9.46
N ILE A 185 7.65 -0.78 -8.30
CA ILE A 185 6.67 -0.61 -7.23
C ILE A 185 6.53 0.88 -6.94
N LEU A 186 5.31 1.37 -6.84
CA LEU A 186 5.03 2.73 -6.38
C LEU A 186 5.19 2.78 -4.85
N GLY A 187 6.12 3.59 -4.36
CA GLY A 187 6.47 3.67 -2.93
C GLY A 187 5.54 4.56 -2.10
N CYS A 188 4.34 4.85 -2.58
CA CYS A 188 3.32 5.63 -1.87
C CYS A 188 1.93 5.36 -2.47
N ALA A 189 0.90 5.21 -1.62
CA ALA A 189 -0.49 5.04 -2.06
C ALA A 189 -1.01 6.24 -2.88
N GLY A 190 -0.48 7.44 -2.67
CA GLY A 190 -0.83 8.64 -3.44
C GLY A 190 -0.36 8.64 -4.90
N MET A 191 0.42 7.65 -5.33
CA MET A 191 0.94 7.55 -6.72
C MET A 191 0.04 6.72 -7.66
N ALA A 192 -1.00 6.08 -7.15
CA ALA A 192 -1.82 5.07 -7.85
C ALA A 192 -2.27 5.52 -9.26
N ARG A 193 -2.71 6.76 -9.43
CA ARG A 193 -3.17 7.33 -10.70
C ARG A 193 -2.12 7.35 -11.82
N HIS A 194 -0.84 7.23 -11.48
CA HIS A 194 0.26 7.25 -12.44
C HIS A 194 0.68 5.85 -12.91
N ARG A 195 0.20 4.79 -12.26
CA ARG A 195 0.59 3.39 -12.50
C ARG A 195 0.55 3.02 -13.99
N GLU A 196 -0.61 3.15 -14.62
CA GLU A 196 -0.82 2.70 -16.00
C GLU A 196 0.02 3.48 -17.02
N ASN A 197 0.21 4.78 -16.77
CA ASN A 197 1.03 5.60 -17.64
C ASN A 197 2.51 5.22 -17.57
N ILE A 198 3.04 5.00 -16.36
CA ILE A 198 4.43 4.57 -16.14
C ILE A 198 4.65 3.19 -16.77
N GLU A 199 3.76 2.23 -16.53
CA GLU A 199 3.80 0.89 -17.10
C GLU A 199 3.86 0.93 -18.64
N ARG A 200 2.96 1.69 -19.24
CA ARG A 200 2.92 1.85 -20.72
C ARG A 200 4.17 2.52 -21.27
N THR A 201 4.69 3.53 -20.57
CA THR A 201 5.86 4.31 -21.03
C THR A 201 7.17 3.55 -20.89
N LEU A 202 7.33 2.78 -19.81
CA LEU A 202 8.57 2.06 -19.50
C LEU A 202 8.58 0.60 -19.98
N GLY A 203 7.42 0.04 -20.31
CA GLY A 203 7.30 -1.32 -20.82
C GLY A 203 7.61 -2.43 -19.80
N VAL A 204 7.56 -2.10 -18.51
CA VAL A 204 7.73 -3.05 -17.41
C VAL A 204 6.51 -3.03 -16.49
N PRO A 205 6.14 -4.14 -15.82
CA PRO A 205 5.05 -4.15 -14.86
C PRO A 205 5.25 -3.12 -13.74
N VAL A 206 4.17 -2.44 -13.37
CA VAL A 206 4.15 -1.45 -12.27
C VAL A 206 3.12 -1.85 -11.23
N ILE A 207 3.56 -2.10 -10.01
CA ILE A 207 2.73 -2.53 -8.90
C ILE A 207 2.27 -1.31 -8.10
N ASP A 208 0.96 -1.14 -7.99
CA ASP A 208 0.38 -0.25 -6.98
C ASP A 208 0.27 -1.00 -5.65
N PRO A 209 0.82 -0.46 -4.55
CA PRO A 209 0.89 -1.17 -3.28
C PRO A 209 -0.47 -1.33 -2.61
N ALA A 210 -1.38 -0.37 -2.75
CA ALA A 210 -2.72 -0.47 -2.17
C ALA A 210 -3.56 -1.53 -2.90
N GLN A 211 -3.47 -1.59 -4.24
CA GLN A 211 -4.11 -2.64 -5.03
C GLN A 211 -3.54 -4.02 -4.67
N ALA A 212 -2.22 -4.14 -4.52
CA ALA A 212 -1.58 -5.39 -4.13
C ALA A 212 -2.10 -5.93 -2.79
N ALA A 213 -2.20 -5.07 -1.78
CA ALA A 213 -2.72 -5.44 -0.47
C ALA A 213 -4.22 -5.75 -0.49
N ALA A 214 -5.02 -4.95 -1.22
CA ALA A 214 -6.46 -5.17 -1.35
C ALA A 214 -6.78 -6.51 -2.03
N VAL A 215 -6.05 -6.90 -3.09
CA VAL A 215 -6.20 -8.22 -3.74
C VAL A 215 -5.92 -9.36 -2.76
N GLN A 216 -4.87 -9.24 -1.93
CA GLN A 216 -4.55 -10.24 -0.92
C GLN A 216 -5.64 -10.29 0.17
N ALA A 217 -6.15 -9.13 0.59
CA ALA A 217 -7.25 -9.06 1.56
C ALA A 217 -8.55 -9.68 1.01
N ILE A 218 -8.91 -9.39 -0.25
CA ILE A 218 -10.05 -10.02 -0.93
C ILE A 218 -9.87 -11.55 -0.96
N ALA A 219 -8.69 -12.03 -1.33
CA ALA A 219 -8.40 -13.46 -1.36
C ALA A 219 -8.52 -14.08 0.04
N ALA A 220 -7.99 -13.42 1.08
CA ALA A 220 -8.08 -13.90 2.46
C ALA A 220 -9.53 -14.01 2.94
N VAL A 221 -10.36 -12.99 2.70
CA VAL A 221 -11.79 -12.99 3.05
C VAL A 221 -12.53 -14.11 2.30
N ARG A 222 -12.35 -14.23 0.98
CA ARG A 222 -13.00 -15.25 0.15
C ARG A 222 -12.60 -16.68 0.50
N LEU A 223 -11.34 -16.90 0.85
CA LEU A 223 -10.80 -18.20 1.25
C LEU A 223 -11.00 -18.47 2.75
N LYS A 224 -11.56 -17.51 3.49
CA LYS A 224 -11.75 -17.57 4.95
C LYS A 224 -10.46 -17.90 5.69
N LEU A 225 -9.36 -17.27 5.24
CA LEU A 225 -8.07 -17.42 5.90
C LEU A 225 -8.11 -16.68 7.24
N THR A 226 -7.72 -17.38 8.30
CA THR A 226 -7.63 -16.80 9.63
C THR A 226 -6.18 -16.66 10.05
N THR A 227 -5.84 -15.55 10.68
CA THR A 227 -4.57 -15.45 11.42
C THR A 227 -4.75 -16.22 12.72
N ARG A 228 -4.25 -17.45 12.78
CA ARG A 228 -4.07 -18.10 14.07
C ARG A 228 -2.86 -17.49 14.75
N LEU A 229 -3.11 -16.65 15.74
CA LEU A 229 -2.14 -16.49 16.80
C LEU A 229 -2.23 -17.76 17.64
N THR A 230 -1.21 -18.59 17.59
CA THR A 230 -1.04 -19.68 18.55
C THR A 230 -0.82 -19.04 19.90
N SER A 231 -1.81 -19.11 20.77
CA SER A 231 -1.67 -18.88 22.21
C SER A 231 -0.70 -19.91 22.80
#